data_80a288f68fb6c05a6c0661bf72b7ab89
#
_entry.id   80a288f68fb6c05a6c0661bf72b7ab89
#
_cell.length_a   1.000
_cell.length_b   1.000
_cell.length_c   1.000
_cell.angle_alpha   90.00
_cell.angle_beta   90.00
_cell.angle_gamma   90.00
#
_symmetry.space_group_name_H-M   'P 1'
#
loop_
_entity.id
_entity.type
_entity.pdbx_description
1 polymer ?
#
loop_
_entity_poly.entity_id
_entity_poly.type
_entity_poly.pdbx_seq_one_letter_code
_entity_poly.pdbx_strand_id
1 'polypeptide(L)'
;RPGLRAAVINRDDAFGRRLLDGLRSPVRGIGISASGDVAADIAATGVTLDARGIGFDLRIGDRTRYVQSPLLGRFNIDNVLTVAGVLLAEGRGFGEIVEVLESLQPVAGRMNRLGGDGVLPLVVIDYSHKPDPLEQALQSLRAHLKGQLTCVFGCGGDRDRGKRPQMASIAEKLSERVIVTDDNPR
;
A
#
# COMPACT_ATOMS: atom_id res chain seq x y z
N ARG A 1 -7.79 24.01 12.10
CA ARG A 1 -7.81 24.98 10.97
C ARG A 1 -9.24 25.35 10.69
N PRO A 2 -9.54 26.61 10.39
CA PRO A 2 -10.86 27.01 9.91
C PRO A 2 -11.20 26.18 8.64
N GLY A 3 -12.41 25.60 8.61
CA GLY A 3 -12.88 24.79 7.47
C GLY A 3 -12.63 23.28 7.53
N LEU A 4 -11.89 22.76 8.52
CA LEU A 4 -11.76 21.31 8.69
C LEU A 4 -13.10 20.73 9.19
N ARG A 5 -13.70 19.81 8.42
CA ARG A 5 -14.99 19.17 8.76
C ARG A 5 -14.82 17.73 9.24
N ALA A 6 -13.81 17.02 8.73
CA ALA A 6 -13.53 15.64 9.10
C ALA A 6 -12.04 15.36 9.10
N ALA A 7 -11.60 14.38 9.90
CA ALA A 7 -10.25 13.86 9.96
C ALA A 7 -10.27 12.33 9.90
N VAL A 8 -9.62 11.75 8.90
CA VAL A 8 -9.45 10.30 8.78
C VAL A 8 -8.12 9.94 9.43
N ILE A 9 -8.14 9.07 10.42
CA ILE A 9 -6.97 8.81 11.28
C ILE A 9 -6.80 7.31 11.51
N ASN A 10 -5.58 6.82 11.31
CA ASN A 10 -5.22 5.44 11.63
C ASN A 10 -5.24 5.21 13.15
N ARG A 11 -6.02 4.20 13.60
CA ARG A 11 -6.16 3.80 15.01
C ARG A 11 -5.17 2.75 15.46
N ASP A 12 -4.46 2.11 14.53
CA ASP A 12 -3.58 0.99 14.85
C ASP A 12 -2.37 1.41 15.69
N ASP A 13 -2.01 2.69 15.65
CA ASP A 13 -0.98 3.25 16.51
C ASP A 13 -1.52 4.14 17.65
N ALA A 14 -0.70 4.31 18.71
CA ALA A 14 -1.07 5.07 19.90
C ALA A 14 -1.22 6.58 19.63
N PHE A 15 -0.50 7.13 18.65
CA PHE A 15 -0.58 8.55 18.31
C PHE A 15 -1.90 8.85 17.59
N GLY A 16 -2.28 7.99 16.64
CA GLY A 16 -3.56 8.12 15.94
C GLY A 16 -4.76 8.05 16.91
N ARG A 17 -4.75 7.13 17.86
CA ARG A 17 -5.79 7.06 18.91
C ARG A 17 -5.86 8.36 19.72
N ARG A 18 -4.72 8.89 20.19
CA ARG A 18 -4.70 10.17 20.91
C ARG A 18 -5.21 11.34 20.08
N LEU A 19 -4.93 11.36 18.77
CA LEU A 19 -5.46 12.38 17.89
C LEU A 19 -6.98 12.30 17.79
N LEU A 20 -7.55 11.11 17.63
CA LEU A 20 -9.00 10.90 17.58
C LEU A 20 -9.67 11.37 18.88
N ASP A 21 -9.12 11.00 20.04
CA ASP A 21 -9.63 11.37 21.35
C ASP A 21 -9.54 12.89 21.60
N GLY A 22 -8.55 13.54 20.97
CA GLY A 22 -8.29 14.97 21.05
C GLY A 22 -9.16 15.84 20.14
N LEU A 23 -9.89 15.25 19.19
CA LEU A 23 -10.75 16.01 18.26
C LEU A 23 -11.90 16.72 19.00
N ARG A 24 -12.23 17.92 18.54
CA ARG A 24 -13.32 18.73 19.10
C ARG A 24 -14.31 19.10 17.99
N SER A 25 -15.59 19.24 18.37
CA SER A 25 -16.62 19.76 17.49
C SER A 25 -16.18 21.08 16.85
N PRO A 26 -16.46 21.32 15.56
CA PRO A 26 -17.32 20.53 14.67
C PRO A 26 -16.58 19.45 13.85
N VAL A 27 -15.30 19.11 14.16
CA VAL A 27 -14.53 18.15 13.36
C VAL A 27 -14.97 16.72 13.69
N ARG A 28 -15.47 15.99 12.69
CA ARG A 28 -15.78 14.56 12.79
C ARG A 28 -14.50 13.73 12.68
N GLY A 29 -14.17 12.90 13.68
CA GLY A 29 -13.14 11.86 13.57
C GLY A 29 -13.69 10.63 12.86
N ILE A 30 -12.90 10.05 11.96
CA ILE A 30 -13.16 8.75 11.31
C ILE A 30 -11.92 7.90 11.56
N GLY A 31 -12.04 6.91 12.44
CA GLY A 31 -10.97 5.98 12.78
C GLY A 31 -10.90 4.84 11.78
N ILE A 32 -9.73 4.60 11.19
CA ILE A 32 -9.48 3.46 10.31
C ILE A 32 -8.54 2.45 10.96
N SER A 33 -8.66 1.16 10.61
CA SER A 33 -7.79 0.10 11.11
C SER A 33 -7.53 -0.97 10.04
N ALA A 34 -6.27 -1.18 9.69
CA ALA A 34 -5.80 -2.28 8.83
C ALA A 34 -5.55 -3.57 9.63
N SER A 35 -5.59 -3.51 10.97
CA SER A 35 -5.45 -4.65 11.89
C SER A 35 -6.79 -5.25 12.34
N GLY A 36 -7.92 -4.65 11.94
CA GLY A 36 -9.25 -5.15 12.28
C GLY A 36 -9.79 -4.67 13.62
N ASP A 37 -9.31 -3.54 14.19
CA ASP A 37 -9.83 -2.97 15.43
C ASP A 37 -11.35 -2.77 15.32
N VAL A 38 -12.10 -3.44 16.20
CA VAL A 38 -13.58 -3.37 16.22
C VAL A 38 -14.10 -1.98 16.55
N ALA A 39 -13.30 -1.16 17.24
CA ALA A 39 -13.65 0.22 17.59
C ALA A 39 -13.36 1.22 16.46
N ALA A 40 -12.80 0.79 15.32
CA ALA A 40 -12.64 1.64 14.15
C ALA A 40 -13.97 1.82 13.43
N ASP A 41 -14.20 3.00 12.86
CA ASP A 41 -15.35 3.26 11.97
C ASP A 41 -15.25 2.45 10.66
N ILE A 42 -14.00 2.27 10.18
CA ILE A 42 -13.67 1.51 8.99
C ILE A 42 -12.53 0.53 9.32
N ALA A 43 -12.71 -0.74 9.02
CA ALA A 43 -11.69 -1.75 9.27
C ALA A 43 -11.54 -2.73 8.11
N ALA A 44 -10.33 -3.29 7.97
CA ALA A 44 -10.05 -4.40 7.07
C ALA A 44 -9.77 -5.66 7.91
N THR A 45 -10.38 -6.78 7.53
CA THR A 45 -10.13 -8.12 8.11
C THR A 45 -9.95 -9.15 6.99
N GLY A 46 -9.51 -10.36 7.30
CA GLY A 46 -9.38 -11.43 6.31
C GLY A 46 -8.43 -11.08 5.15
N VAL A 47 -7.36 -10.34 5.41
CA VAL A 47 -6.45 -9.83 4.38
C VAL A 47 -5.77 -10.97 3.63
N THR A 48 -5.87 -10.95 2.31
CA THR A 48 -5.19 -11.83 1.36
C THR A 48 -4.34 -11.03 0.39
N LEU A 49 -3.18 -11.57 0.04
CA LEU A 49 -2.24 -10.96 -0.90
C LEU A 49 -1.97 -11.97 -2.01
N ASP A 50 -2.25 -11.62 -3.25
CA ASP A 50 -1.98 -12.46 -4.42
C ASP A 50 -1.57 -11.61 -5.64
N ALA A 51 -1.36 -12.23 -6.79
CA ALA A 51 -0.97 -11.54 -8.02
C ALA A 51 -2.04 -10.54 -8.52
N ARG A 52 -3.28 -10.64 -8.06
CA ARG A 52 -4.36 -9.69 -8.41
C ARG A 52 -4.31 -8.42 -7.56
N GLY A 53 -3.63 -8.46 -6.41
CA GLY A 53 -3.52 -7.32 -5.50
C GLY A 53 -3.84 -7.70 -4.05
N ILE A 54 -4.58 -6.82 -3.38
CA ILE A 54 -4.99 -6.96 -1.97
C ILE A 54 -6.48 -7.31 -1.92
N GLY A 55 -6.81 -8.44 -1.30
CA GLY A 55 -8.18 -8.81 -0.95
C GLY A 55 -8.42 -8.65 0.55
N PHE A 56 -9.58 -8.18 0.95
CA PHE A 56 -9.96 -8.07 2.36
C PHE A 56 -11.46 -7.85 2.53
N ASP A 57 -11.97 -8.17 3.71
CA ASP A 57 -13.31 -7.80 4.12
C ASP A 57 -13.30 -6.36 4.66
N LEU A 58 -13.93 -5.43 3.93
CA LEU A 58 -14.13 -4.04 4.33
C LEU A 58 -15.36 -3.95 5.22
N ARG A 59 -15.18 -3.47 6.47
CA ARG A 59 -16.27 -3.13 7.37
C ARG A 59 -16.41 -1.61 7.50
N ILE A 60 -17.61 -1.09 7.32
CA ILE A 60 -17.99 0.31 7.60
C ILE A 60 -19.29 0.29 8.42
N GLY A 61 -19.21 0.64 9.71
CA GLY A 61 -20.32 0.48 10.64
C GLY A 61 -20.69 -1.00 10.78
N ASP A 62 -21.95 -1.32 10.48
CA ASP A 62 -22.55 -2.66 10.52
C ASP A 62 -22.49 -3.41 9.17
N ARG A 63 -21.98 -2.76 8.11
CA ARG A 63 -21.89 -3.35 6.76
C ARG A 63 -20.51 -3.93 6.55
N THR A 64 -20.46 -5.13 5.96
CA THR A 64 -19.21 -5.78 5.54
C THR A 64 -19.34 -6.27 4.11
N ARG A 65 -18.28 -6.13 3.31
CA ARG A 65 -18.17 -6.66 1.96
C ARG A 65 -16.72 -6.96 1.62
N TYR A 66 -16.49 -8.06 0.92
CA TYR A 66 -15.18 -8.36 0.36
C TYR A 66 -14.83 -7.37 -0.76
N VAL A 67 -13.61 -6.86 -0.71
CA VAL A 67 -13.03 -5.91 -1.68
C VAL A 67 -11.76 -6.53 -2.26
N GLN A 68 -11.61 -6.49 -3.58
CA GLN A 68 -10.39 -6.85 -4.29
C GLN A 68 -9.80 -5.59 -4.94
N SER A 69 -8.80 -5.01 -4.31
CA SER A 69 -8.07 -3.85 -4.86
C SER A 69 -6.86 -4.31 -5.68
N PRO A 70 -6.60 -3.72 -6.85
CA PRO A 70 -5.46 -4.10 -7.69
C PRO A 70 -4.10 -3.61 -7.16
N LEU A 71 -4.09 -2.86 -6.06
CA LEU A 71 -2.87 -2.34 -5.44
C LEU A 71 -2.04 -3.48 -4.82
N LEU A 72 -0.71 -3.37 -4.89
CA LEU A 72 0.24 -4.32 -4.30
C LEU A 72 0.83 -3.78 -3.00
N GLY A 73 1.18 -4.70 -2.08
CA GLY A 73 1.80 -4.38 -0.80
C GLY A 73 0.79 -4.14 0.33
N ARG A 74 0.99 -4.85 1.44
CA ARG A 74 0.10 -4.77 2.62
C ARG A 74 -0.09 -3.34 3.14
N PHE A 75 0.94 -2.49 3.04
CA PHE A 75 0.88 -1.08 3.45
C PHE A 75 -0.18 -0.27 2.68
N ASN A 76 -0.61 -0.73 1.50
CA ASN A 76 -1.68 -0.08 0.75
C ASN A 76 -3.07 -0.31 1.36
N ILE A 77 -3.23 -1.23 2.32
CA ILE A 77 -4.50 -1.37 3.05
C ILE A 77 -4.81 -0.07 3.80
N ASP A 78 -3.84 0.51 4.51
CA ASP A 78 -4.02 1.79 5.19
C ASP A 78 -4.40 2.92 4.21
N ASN A 79 -3.75 2.94 3.03
CA ASN A 79 -4.06 3.91 1.99
C ASN A 79 -5.50 3.73 1.46
N VAL A 80 -5.89 2.50 1.18
CA VAL A 80 -7.25 2.16 0.69
C VAL A 80 -8.30 2.52 1.74
N LEU A 81 -8.07 2.20 3.01
CA LEU A 81 -8.97 2.58 4.11
C LEU A 81 -9.02 4.09 4.30
N THR A 82 -7.91 4.81 4.07
CA THR A 82 -7.90 6.28 4.09
C THR A 82 -8.79 6.85 2.99
N VAL A 83 -8.72 6.30 1.77
CA VAL A 83 -9.62 6.69 0.67
C VAL A 83 -11.08 6.41 1.05
N ALA A 84 -11.38 5.23 1.61
CA ALA A 84 -12.72 4.91 2.09
C ALA A 84 -13.21 5.92 3.14
N GLY A 85 -12.34 6.34 4.07
CA GLY A 85 -12.66 7.33 5.08
C GLY A 85 -12.96 8.71 4.51
N VAL A 86 -12.20 9.14 3.50
CA VAL A 86 -12.47 10.42 2.80
C VAL A 86 -13.80 10.35 2.07
N LEU A 87 -14.08 9.29 1.33
CA LEU A 87 -15.36 9.11 0.63
C LEU A 87 -16.55 9.07 1.60
N LEU A 88 -16.37 8.40 2.76
CA LEU A 88 -17.38 8.39 3.82
C LEU A 88 -17.63 9.79 4.40
N ALA A 89 -16.56 10.58 4.59
CA ALA A 89 -16.65 11.97 5.05
C ALA A 89 -17.38 12.87 4.03
N GLU A 90 -17.23 12.57 2.75
CA GLU A 90 -17.93 13.25 1.63
C GLU A 90 -19.39 12.78 1.46
N GLY A 91 -19.84 11.82 2.28
CA GLY A 91 -21.23 11.31 2.25
C GLY A 91 -21.51 10.26 1.18
N ARG A 92 -20.47 9.63 0.62
CA ARG A 92 -20.65 8.55 -0.36
C ARG A 92 -21.27 7.31 0.29
N GLY A 93 -22.11 6.62 -0.48
CA GLY A 93 -22.73 5.38 -0.05
C GLY A 93 -21.72 4.20 -0.01
N PHE A 94 -22.02 3.18 0.82
CA PHE A 94 -21.14 2.01 0.99
C PHE A 94 -20.82 1.31 -0.35
N GLY A 95 -21.81 1.15 -1.25
CA GLY A 95 -21.62 0.54 -2.57
C GLY A 95 -20.65 1.34 -3.45
N GLU A 96 -20.83 2.67 -3.50
CA GLU A 96 -19.93 3.56 -4.25
C GLU A 96 -18.50 3.51 -3.71
N ILE A 97 -18.34 3.47 -2.39
CA ILE A 97 -17.01 3.32 -1.76
C ILE A 97 -16.35 2.05 -2.25
N VAL A 98 -17.03 0.91 -2.18
CA VAL A 98 -16.50 -0.38 -2.64
C VAL A 98 -16.07 -0.32 -4.12
N GLU A 99 -16.91 0.19 -5.01
CA GLU A 99 -16.61 0.32 -6.44
C GLU A 99 -15.35 1.17 -6.69
N VAL A 100 -15.19 2.28 -5.96
CA VAL A 100 -13.99 3.11 -6.05
C VAL A 100 -12.75 2.33 -5.58
N LEU A 101 -12.83 1.62 -4.45
CA LEU A 101 -11.67 0.88 -3.92
C LEU A 101 -11.21 -0.25 -4.85
N GLU A 102 -12.14 -0.90 -5.55
CA GLU A 102 -11.85 -1.96 -6.54
C GLU A 102 -11.28 -1.39 -7.85
N SER A 103 -11.54 -0.12 -8.16
CA SER A 103 -11.05 0.57 -9.36
C SER A 103 -9.76 1.36 -9.17
N LEU A 104 -9.21 1.42 -7.96
CA LEU A 104 -7.99 2.17 -7.67
C LEU A 104 -6.83 1.73 -8.56
N GLN A 105 -6.03 2.70 -8.99
CA GLN A 105 -4.81 2.44 -9.73
C GLN A 105 -3.58 2.91 -8.93
N PRO A 106 -2.44 2.22 -9.01
CA PRO A 106 -1.23 2.68 -8.36
C PRO A 106 -0.77 4.00 -8.94
N VAL A 107 -0.20 4.85 -8.10
CA VAL A 107 0.46 6.08 -8.54
C VAL A 107 1.69 5.69 -9.39
N ALA A 108 1.95 6.43 -10.49
CA ALA A 108 3.07 6.17 -11.38
C ALA A 108 4.40 6.04 -10.60
N GLY A 109 5.14 4.96 -10.86
CA GLY A 109 6.39 4.64 -10.16
C GLY A 109 6.20 4.13 -8.72
N ARG A 110 4.99 3.77 -8.31
CA ARG A 110 4.72 3.18 -6.99
C ARG A 110 4.02 1.85 -7.16
N MET A 111 4.79 0.76 -7.14
CA MET A 111 4.27 -0.60 -7.33
C MET A 111 3.36 -0.74 -8.57
N ASN A 112 3.68 -0.03 -9.66
CA ASN A 112 2.95 -0.16 -10.91
C ASN A 112 3.11 -1.56 -11.48
N ARG A 113 1.99 -2.20 -11.76
CA ARG A 113 1.96 -3.56 -12.31
C ARG A 113 1.70 -3.57 -13.82
N LEU A 114 2.38 -4.47 -14.51
CA LEU A 114 2.18 -4.78 -15.92
C LEU A 114 2.15 -6.32 -16.06
N GLY A 115 1.26 -6.84 -16.87
CA GLY A 115 1.08 -8.30 -17.02
C GLY A 115 0.51 -8.97 -15.76
N GLY A 116 0.94 -10.21 -15.51
CA GLY A 116 0.45 -10.99 -14.36
C GLY A 116 -0.95 -11.58 -14.55
N ASP A 117 -1.38 -11.70 -15.81
CA ASP A 117 -2.68 -12.24 -16.24
C ASP A 117 -2.67 -13.79 -16.45
N GLY A 118 -1.56 -14.43 -16.10
CA GLY A 118 -1.33 -15.86 -16.29
C GLY A 118 -0.66 -16.22 -17.62
N VAL A 119 -0.61 -15.32 -18.57
CA VAL A 119 0.10 -15.47 -19.88
C VAL A 119 1.47 -14.79 -19.82
N LEU A 120 1.50 -13.57 -19.31
CA LEU A 120 2.73 -12.80 -19.16
C LEU A 120 3.17 -12.78 -17.69
N PRO A 121 4.48 -12.70 -17.42
CA PRO A 121 4.98 -12.52 -16.06
C PRO A 121 4.43 -11.21 -15.47
N LEU A 122 4.24 -11.21 -14.15
CA LEU A 122 3.95 -9.97 -13.44
C LEU A 122 5.24 -9.12 -13.38
N VAL A 123 5.21 -7.95 -13.98
CA VAL A 123 6.27 -6.94 -13.88
C VAL A 123 5.78 -5.83 -12.96
N VAL A 124 6.60 -5.46 -11.97
CA VAL A 124 6.29 -4.37 -11.04
C VAL A 124 7.37 -3.29 -11.16
N ILE A 125 6.93 -2.06 -11.39
CA ILE A 125 7.80 -0.89 -11.48
C ILE A 125 7.64 -0.06 -10.22
N ASP A 126 8.75 0.14 -9.50
CA ASP A 126 8.80 0.96 -8.30
C ASP A 126 9.96 1.97 -8.32
N TYR A 127 9.78 3.10 -7.65
CA TYR A 127 10.78 4.18 -7.59
C TYR A 127 11.84 3.95 -6.50
N SER A 128 11.94 2.78 -5.93
CA SER A 128 12.88 2.43 -4.87
C SER A 128 14.33 2.58 -5.34
N HIS A 129 15.01 3.63 -4.89
CA HIS A 129 16.38 4.01 -5.29
C HIS A 129 17.36 4.07 -4.11
N LYS A 130 16.95 3.53 -2.94
CA LYS A 130 17.74 3.42 -1.70
C LYS A 130 17.59 2.01 -1.13
N PRO A 131 18.53 1.57 -0.24
CA PRO A 131 18.48 0.24 0.36
C PRO A 131 17.15 -0.10 1.03
N ASP A 132 16.70 0.71 2.00
CA ASP A 132 15.49 0.43 2.77
C ASP A 132 14.21 0.36 1.91
N PRO A 133 13.92 1.32 0.99
CA PRO A 133 12.80 1.20 0.06
C PRO A 133 12.87 -0.05 -0.83
N LEU A 134 14.06 -0.44 -1.31
CA LEU A 134 14.22 -1.65 -2.11
C LEU A 134 13.89 -2.89 -1.30
N GLU A 135 14.36 -2.96 -0.07
CA GLU A 135 14.06 -4.07 0.84
C GLU A 135 12.56 -4.19 1.08
N GLN A 136 11.90 -3.09 1.42
CA GLN A 136 10.45 -3.06 1.65
C GLN A 136 9.65 -3.45 0.40
N ALA A 137 10.07 -2.99 -0.79
CA ALA A 137 9.43 -3.35 -2.04
C ALA A 137 9.53 -4.86 -2.32
N LEU A 138 10.72 -5.44 -2.21
CA LEU A 138 10.94 -6.87 -2.44
C LEU A 138 10.20 -7.74 -1.40
N GLN A 139 10.23 -7.38 -0.12
CA GLN A 139 9.47 -8.07 0.93
C GLN A 139 7.96 -8.00 0.68
N SER A 140 7.45 -6.82 0.29
CA SER A 140 6.03 -6.65 -0.05
C SER A 140 5.62 -7.51 -1.23
N LEU A 141 6.44 -7.55 -2.29
CA LEU A 141 6.17 -8.36 -3.47
C LEU A 141 6.22 -9.86 -3.15
N ARG A 142 7.12 -10.30 -2.29
CA ARG A 142 7.22 -11.70 -1.87
C ARG A 142 5.90 -12.22 -1.30
N ALA A 143 5.16 -11.41 -0.58
CA ALA A 143 3.87 -11.78 -0.01
C ALA A 143 2.77 -12.02 -1.08
N HIS A 144 2.94 -11.46 -2.29
CA HIS A 144 2.00 -11.62 -3.41
C HIS A 144 2.36 -12.79 -4.34
N LEU A 145 3.56 -13.39 -4.21
CA LEU A 145 4.12 -14.32 -5.18
C LEU A 145 4.24 -15.73 -4.62
N LYS A 146 3.88 -16.71 -5.45
CA LYS A 146 4.17 -18.15 -5.22
C LYS A 146 5.38 -18.65 -6.01
N GLY A 147 5.89 -17.83 -6.96
CA GLY A 147 6.96 -18.17 -7.88
C GLY A 147 8.27 -17.46 -7.59
N GLN A 148 9.14 -17.43 -8.60
CA GLN A 148 10.43 -16.76 -8.53
C GLN A 148 10.27 -15.25 -8.65
N LEU A 149 11.05 -14.51 -7.84
CA LEU A 149 11.19 -13.07 -7.91
C LEU A 149 12.52 -12.72 -8.60
N THR A 150 12.44 -11.95 -9.68
CA THR A 150 13.63 -11.37 -10.34
C THR A 150 13.69 -9.90 -10.01
N CYS A 151 14.78 -9.44 -9.39
CA CYS A 151 15.04 -8.03 -9.14
C CYS A 151 15.92 -7.45 -10.26
N VAL A 152 15.43 -6.40 -10.92
CA VAL A 152 16.20 -5.63 -11.91
C VAL A 152 16.37 -4.22 -11.35
N PHE A 153 17.61 -3.79 -11.11
CA PHE A 153 17.86 -2.45 -10.60
C PHE A 153 19.18 -1.88 -11.08
N GLY A 154 19.32 -0.56 -11.00
CA GLY A 154 20.56 0.16 -11.25
C GLY A 154 20.80 1.25 -10.21
N CYS A 155 22.00 1.82 -10.20
CA CYS A 155 22.36 2.95 -9.34
C CYS A 155 23.00 4.05 -10.18
N GLY A 156 22.54 5.30 -10.01
CA GLY A 156 23.07 6.46 -10.73
C GLY A 156 24.60 6.63 -10.54
N GLY A 157 25.30 7.03 -11.63
CA GLY A 157 26.77 6.99 -11.72
C GLY A 157 27.51 7.78 -10.64
N ASP A 158 27.20 9.08 -10.48
CA ASP A 158 27.93 9.99 -9.58
C ASP A 158 27.24 10.24 -8.24
N ARG A 159 26.25 9.40 -7.88
CA ARG A 159 25.57 9.45 -6.59
C ARG A 159 26.27 8.57 -5.57
N ASP A 160 25.76 8.54 -4.35
CA ASP A 160 26.25 7.73 -3.22
C ASP A 160 26.64 6.31 -3.64
N ARG A 161 27.96 6.06 -3.74
CA ARG A 161 28.52 4.75 -4.11
C ARG A 161 28.36 3.72 -2.99
N GLY A 162 28.24 4.17 -1.73
CA GLY A 162 28.10 3.30 -0.55
C GLY A 162 26.82 2.48 -0.54
N LYS A 163 25.74 3.00 -1.16
CA LYS A 163 24.47 2.27 -1.25
C LYS A 163 24.49 1.08 -2.24
N ARG A 164 25.41 1.07 -3.21
CA ARG A 164 25.45 0.03 -4.26
C ARG A 164 25.63 -1.38 -3.71
N PRO A 165 26.65 -1.67 -2.86
CA PRO A 165 26.81 -3.01 -2.27
C PRO A 165 25.63 -3.36 -1.33
N GLN A 166 25.06 -2.38 -0.63
CA GLN A 166 23.90 -2.61 0.22
C GLN A 166 22.68 -3.04 -0.59
N MET A 167 22.37 -2.33 -1.68
CA MET A 167 21.25 -2.68 -2.57
C MET A 167 21.46 -4.04 -3.24
N ALA A 168 22.70 -4.34 -3.67
CA ALA A 168 23.03 -5.65 -4.24
C ALA A 168 22.81 -6.78 -3.22
N SER A 169 23.28 -6.62 -1.99
CA SER A 169 23.09 -7.61 -0.92
C SER A 169 21.61 -7.82 -0.58
N ILE A 170 20.80 -6.76 -0.56
CA ILE A 170 19.36 -6.84 -0.33
C ILE A 170 18.67 -7.60 -1.48
N ALA A 171 19.00 -7.26 -2.73
CA ALA A 171 18.44 -7.91 -3.89
C ALA A 171 18.78 -9.41 -3.93
N GLU A 172 20.04 -9.77 -3.67
CA GLU A 172 20.51 -11.16 -3.60
C GLU A 172 19.77 -11.96 -2.50
N LYS A 173 19.52 -11.33 -1.37
CA LYS A 173 18.90 -11.97 -0.20
C LYS A 173 17.38 -12.20 -0.37
N LEU A 174 16.70 -11.33 -1.13
CA LEU A 174 15.25 -11.30 -1.22
C LEU A 174 14.68 -11.71 -2.58
N SER A 175 15.52 -12.03 -3.55
CA SER A 175 15.09 -12.51 -4.86
C SER A 175 15.94 -13.70 -5.35
N GLU A 176 15.33 -14.57 -6.15
CA GLU A 176 16.02 -15.73 -6.73
C GLU A 176 16.95 -15.35 -7.89
N ARG A 177 16.69 -14.19 -8.51
CA ARG A 177 17.52 -13.70 -9.61
C ARG A 177 17.71 -12.20 -9.51
N VAL A 178 18.95 -11.75 -9.70
CA VAL A 178 19.31 -10.34 -9.70
C VAL A 178 19.91 -9.97 -11.04
N ILE A 179 19.44 -8.87 -11.62
CA ILE A 179 20.02 -8.26 -12.81
C ILE A 179 20.40 -6.83 -12.44
N VAL A 180 21.68 -6.53 -12.47
CA VAL A 180 22.19 -5.17 -12.26
C VAL A 180 22.41 -4.52 -13.62
N THR A 181 21.88 -3.33 -13.79
CA THR A 181 21.98 -2.56 -15.02
C THR A 181 22.47 -1.14 -14.74
N ASP A 182 22.83 -0.43 -15.77
CA ASP A 182 23.12 1.01 -15.66
C ASP A 182 21.83 1.80 -15.44
N ASP A 183 21.90 2.75 -14.54
CA ASP A 183 20.86 3.75 -14.32
C ASP A 183 21.49 5.13 -14.46
N ASN A 184 21.18 5.83 -15.54
CA ASN A 184 21.65 7.16 -15.85
C ASN A 184 23.20 7.27 -15.73
N PRO A 185 23.96 6.57 -16.59
CA PRO A 185 25.41 6.62 -16.58
C PRO A 185 25.90 8.04 -16.92
N ARG A 186 26.77 8.59 -16.09
CA ARG A 186 27.44 9.89 -16.28
C ARG A 186 28.92 9.69 -16.25
#